data_10c49c828e3096eee3c97cf17cccb640
#
_entry.id   10c49c828e3096eee3c97cf17cccb640
#
_cell.length_a   1.000
_cell.length_b   1.000
_cell.length_c   1.000
_cell.angle_alpha   90.00
_cell.angle_beta   90.00
_cell.angle_gamma   90.00
#
_symmetry.space_group_name_H-M   'P 1'
#
loop_
_entity.id
_entity.type
_entity.pdbx_description
1 polymer ?
#
loop_
_entity_poly.entity_id
_entity_poly.type
_entity_poly.pdbx_seq_one_letter_code
_entity_poly.pdbx_strand_id
1 'polypeptide(L)'
;MAILKHVAGKSADYGAALDYLKYEHDEVLKKPLLDANGNWVLRRDILLEGINCEPELFDVECEMLNAQYHKNQNYDEIKTHHYLISFDPADKDECGLTGEQAQAIGMEYVKTNFPGHQALVCTHMDGHNGSGNIHV
;
A
#
# COMPACT_ATOMS: atom_id res chain seq x y z
N MET A 1 1.52 -18.35 -9.06
CA MET A 1 0.78 -18.48 -7.78
C MET A 1 0.94 -17.21 -6.98
N ALA A 2 -0.12 -16.71 -6.35
CA ALA A 2 -0.08 -15.52 -5.51
C ALA A 2 -0.09 -15.90 -4.03
N ILE A 3 0.61 -15.12 -3.20
CA ILE A 3 0.64 -15.27 -1.75
C ILE A 3 0.08 -14.01 -1.12
N LEU A 4 -0.85 -14.18 -0.18
CA LEU A 4 -1.45 -13.08 0.58
C LEU A 4 -0.85 -13.04 1.98
N LYS A 5 -0.40 -11.84 2.39
CA LYS A 5 0.10 -11.57 3.74
C LYS A 5 -0.70 -10.41 4.36
N HIS A 6 -1.00 -10.51 5.65
CA HIS A 6 -1.71 -9.48 6.38
C HIS A 6 -0.89 -8.99 7.58
N VAL A 7 -0.83 -7.67 7.76
CA VAL A 7 -0.20 -7.02 8.91
C VAL A 7 -1.16 -5.97 9.47
N ALA A 8 -1.44 -6.04 10.78
CA ALA A 8 -2.26 -5.06 11.47
C ALA A 8 -1.39 -3.95 12.05
N GLY A 9 -1.81 -2.70 11.91
CA GLY A 9 -1.09 -1.52 12.42
C GLY A 9 -1.89 -0.77 13.47
N LYS A 10 -1.21 -0.32 14.52
CA LYS A 10 -1.81 0.47 15.62
C LYS A 10 -1.44 1.95 15.56
N SER A 11 -0.54 2.34 14.67
CA SER A 11 -0.13 3.73 14.50
C SER A 11 -1.29 4.61 14.03
N ALA A 12 -1.42 5.79 14.62
CA ALA A 12 -2.38 6.81 14.19
C ALA A 12 -1.84 7.66 13.02
N ASP A 13 -0.63 7.41 12.58
CA ASP A 13 -0.03 8.12 11.45
C ASP A 13 -0.42 7.47 10.13
N TYR A 14 -1.58 7.86 9.62
CA TYR A 14 -2.08 7.36 8.32
C TYR A 14 -1.26 7.89 7.15
N GLY A 15 -0.60 9.04 7.30
CA GLY A 15 0.31 9.59 6.29
C GLY A 15 1.53 8.72 6.06
N ALA A 16 2.02 8.04 7.11
CA ALA A 16 3.14 7.12 6.99
C ALA A 16 2.82 5.93 6.06
N ALA A 17 1.58 5.47 6.05
CA ALA A 17 1.16 4.41 5.13
C ALA A 17 1.26 4.86 3.67
N LEU A 18 0.79 6.07 3.35
CA LEU A 18 0.91 6.64 2.01
C LEU A 18 2.38 6.84 1.61
N ASP A 19 3.19 7.38 2.52
CA ASP A 19 4.61 7.62 2.26
C ASP A 19 5.37 6.33 1.98
N TYR A 20 5.05 5.26 2.70
CA TYR A 20 5.64 3.94 2.46
C TYR A 20 5.35 3.43 1.05
N LEU A 21 4.16 3.68 0.54
CA LEU A 21 3.77 3.26 -0.80
C LEU A 21 4.41 4.11 -1.90
N LYS A 22 4.58 5.42 -1.67
CA LYS A 22 5.06 6.37 -2.68
C LYS A 22 6.57 6.48 -2.77
N TYR A 23 7.29 6.34 -1.65
CA TYR A 23 8.72 6.61 -1.57
C TYR A 23 9.52 5.34 -1.33
N GLU A 24 10.74 5.32 -1.84
CA GLU A 24 11.67 4.23 -1.58
C GLU A 24 12.20 4.30 -0.15
N HIS A 25 12.30 3.15 0.50
CA HIS A 25 12.76 3.03 1.88
C HIS A 25 13.92 2.05 1.98
N ASP A 26 14.83 2.31 2.90
CA ASP A 26 15.87 1.34 3.28
C ASP A 26 15.21 0.20 4.07
N GLU A 27 15.39 -1.03 3.58
CA GLU A 27 14.75 -2.21 4.16
C GLU A 27 15.28 -2.54 5.57
N VAL A 28 16.53 -2.19 5.86
CA VAL A 28 17.17 -2.46 7.14
C VAL A 28 16.85 -1.36 8.15
N LEU A 29 17.06 -0.09 7.76
CA LEU A 29 16.87 1.05 8.64
C LEU A 29 15.43 1.50 8.76
N LYS A 30 14.55 1.05 7.86
CA LYS A 30 13.13 1.44 7.79
C LYS A 30 12.93 2.95 7.66
N LYS A 31 13.84 3.62 6.97
CA LYS A 31 13.82 5.07 6.73
C LYS A 31 13.72 5.36 5.24
N PRO A 32 13.12 6.50 4.84
CA PRO A 32 13.12 6.90 3.43
C PRO A 32 14.53 7.06 2.89
N LEU A 33 14.74 6.65 1.65
CA LEU A 33 15.99 6.91 0.94
C LEU A 33 16.04 8.37 0.50
N LEU A 34 17.22 8.98 0.58
CA LEU A 34 17.44 10.36 0.21
C LEU A 34 18.28 10.43 -1.07
N ASP A 35 17.92 11.37 -1.95
CA ASP A 35 18.73 11.68 -3.13
C ASP A 35 19.92 12.60 -2.77
N ALA A 36 20.70 13.02 -3.77
CA ALA A 36 21.86 13.89 -3.58
C ALA A 36 21.50 15.27 -2.99
N ASN A 37 20.24 15.69 -3.12
CA ASN A 37 19.74 16.98 -2.60
C ASN A 37 19.05 16.85 -1.23
N GLY A 38 19.02 15.65 -0.65
CA GLY A 38 18.38 15.39 0.63
C GLY A 38 16.87 15.21 0.55
N ASN A 39 16.29 15.06 -0.65
CA ASN A 39 14.87 14.81 -0.84
C ASN A 39 14.57 13.32 -0.84
N TRP A 40 13.35 12.95 -0.43
CA TRP A 40 12.90 11.57 -0.51
C TRP A 40 12.77 11.11 -1.97
N VAL A 41 13.19 9.87 -2.23
CA VAL A 41 13.17 9.30 -3.58
C VAL A 41 11.80 8.69 -3.85
N LEU A 42 11.10 9.18 -4.87
CA LEU A 42 9.83 8.60 -5.30
C LEU A 42 10.06 7.23 -5.94
N ARG A 43 9.18 6.29 -5.62
CA ARG A 43 9.18 4.99 -6.31
C ARG A 43 8.80 5.19 -7.76
N ARG A 44 9.43 4.41 -8.63
CA ARG A 44 9.12 4.36 -10.06
C ARG A 44 8.18 3.18 -10.32
N ASP A 45 7.45 3.26 -11.43
CA ASP A 45 6.62 2.16 -11.92
C ASP A 45 5.63 1.63 -10.88
N ILE A 46 4.94 2.55 -10.22
CA ILE A 46 3.86 2.22 -9.30
C ILE A 46 2.50 2.65 -9.88
N LEU A 47 1.47 1.89 -9.51
CA LEU A 47 0.07 2.28 -9.72
C LEU A 47 -0.56 2.46 -8.35
N LEU A 48 -1.14 3.62 -8.10
CA LEU A 48 -1.76 3.96 -6.80
C LEU A 48 -3.17 4.48 -7.02
N GLU A 49 -4.14 3.83 -6.40
CA GLU A 49 -5.54 4.24 -6.43
C GLU A 49 -6.14 4.23 -5.03
N GLY A 50 -7.13 5.10 -4.81
CA GLY A 50 -7.90 5.13 -3.57
C GLY A 50 -9.28 4.51 -3.77
N ILE A 51 -9.78 3.84 -2.74
CA ILE A 51 -11.17 3.37 -2.67
C ILE A 51 -11.83 4.12 -1.53
N ASN A 52 -12.91 4.83 -1.83
CA ASN A 52 -13.64 5.69 -0.89
C ASN A 52 -12.75 6.78 -0.25
N CYS A 53 -11.65 7.16 -0.90
CA CYS A 53 -10.73 8.21 -0.47
C CYS A 53 -9.86 8.68 -1.63
N GLU A 54 -9.31 9.89 -1.49
CA GLU A 54 -8.26 10.39 -2.37
C GLU A 54 -6.90 10.00 -1.80
N PRO A 55 -6.01 9.34 -2.58
CA PRO A 55 -4.71 8.89 -2.05
C PRO A 55 -3.90 9.99 -1.36
N GLU A 56 -3.86 11.19 -1.92
CA GLU A 56 -3.09 12.31 -1.35
C GLU A 56 -3.70 12.89 -0.08
N LEU A 57 -4.98 12.61 0.20
CA LEU A 57 -5.70 13.07 1.39
C LEU A 57 -6.04 11.94 2.35
N PHE A 58 -5.44 10.77 2.15
CA PHE A 58 -5.78 9.56 2.90
C PHE A 58 -5.69 9.75 4.42
N ASP A 59 -4.64 10.39 4.89
CA ASP A 59 -4.44 10.67 6.32
C ASP A 59 -5.55 11.56 6.89
N VAL A 60 -5.84 12.67 6.22
CA VAL A 60 -6.86 13.63 6.64
C VAL A 60 -8.25 12.98 6.62
N GLU A 61 -8.58 12.27 5.55
CA GLU A 61 -9.89 11.62 5.40
C GLU A 61 -10.10 10.51 6.43
N CYS A 62 -9.06 9.73 6.76
CA CYS A 62 -9.12 8.72 7.81
C CYS A 62 -9.34 9.34 9.19
N GLU A 63 -8.62 10.41 9.50
CA GLU A 63 -8.79 11.13 10.77
C GLU A 63 -10.19 11.71 10.91
N MET A 64 -10.70 12.35 9.86
CA MET A 64 -12.04 12.92 9.85
C MET A 64 -13.13 11.85 10.06
N LEU A 65 -13.00 10.73 9.37
CA LEU A 65 -13.93 9.62 9.49
C LEU A 65 -13.92 9.01 10.89
N ASN A 66 -12.72 8.78 11.43
CA ASN A 66 -12.56 8.25 12.79
C ASN A 66 -13.16 9.19 13.85
N ALA A 67 -12.95 10.49 13.71
CA ALA A 67 -13.52 11.50 14.61
C ALA A 67 -15.03 11.50 14.56
N GLN A 68 -15.62 11.39 13.37
CA GLN A 68 -17.07 11.38 13.17
C GLN A 68 -17.73 10.17 13.85
N TYR A 69 -17.09 9.01 13.82
CA TYR A 69 -17.63 7.77 14.39
C TYR A 69 -17.02 7.42 15.74
N HIS A 70 -16.15 8.26 16.30
CA HIS A 70 -15.45 8.04 17.58
C HIS A 70 -14.70 6.71 17.62
N LYS A 71 -14.08 6.33 16.50
CA LYS A 71 -13.32 5.09 16.35
C LYS A 71 -11.81 5.34 16.39
N ASN A 72 -11.07 4.28 16.71
CA ASN A 72 -9.62 4.25 16.61
C ASN A 72 -8.92 5.35 17.43
N GLN A 73 -9.47 5.67 18.60
CA GLN A 73 -8.96 6.72 19.47
C GLN A 73 -8.04 6.20 20.58
N ASN A 74 -8.13 4.91 20.89
CA ASN A 74 -7.32 4.29 21.92
C ASN A 74 -5.98 3.81 21.35
N TYR A 75 -4.93 3.89 22.15
CA TYR A 75 -3.58 3.51 21.75
C TYR A 75 -3.48 2.05 21.26
N ASP A 76 -4.20 1.14 21.89
CA ASP A 76 -4.14 -0.30 21.59
C ASP A 76 -5.04 -0.75 20.45
N GLU A 77 -5.88 0.13 19.91
CA GLU A 77 -6.77 -0.23 18.81
C GLU A 77 -6.01 -0.37 17.49
N ILE A 78 -6.39 -1.36 16.70
CA ILE A 78 -5.88 -1.53 15.33
C ILE A 78 -6.50 -0.45 14.46
N LYS A 79 -5.66 0.38 13.85
CA LYS A 79 -6.08 1.52 13.04
C LYS A 79 -5.98 1.27 11.55
N THR A 80 -5.03 0.43 11.14
CA THR A 80 -4.82 0.08 9.74
C THR A 80 -4.62 -1.41 9.57
N HIS A 81 -5.02 -1.91 8.42
CA HIS A 81 -4.73 -3.26 7.97
C HIS A 81 -3.97 -3.17 6.66
N HIS A 82 -2.82 -3.81 6.61
CA HIS A 82 -1.99 -3.86 5.42
C HIS A 82 -2.03 -5.28 4.86
N TYR A 83 -2.48 -5.41 3.62
CA TYR A 83 -2.50 -6.66 2.88
C TYR A 83 -1.50 -6.59 1.73
N LEU A 84 -0.73 -7.63 1.57
CA LEU A 84 0.26 -7.74 0.50
C LEU A 84 -0.06 -8.97 -0.33
N ILE A 85 -0.29 -8.76 -1.64
CA ILE A 85 -0.48 -9.84 -2.61
C ILE A 85 0.80 -9.90 -3.44
N SER A 86 1.57 -10.97 -3.30
CA SER A 86 2.81 -11.19 -4.04
C SER A 86 2.59 -12.24 -5.12
N PHE A 87 2.98 -11.92 -6.35
CA PHE A 87 2.88 -12.83 -7.49
C PHE A 87 4.22 -13.50 -7.76
N ASP A 88 4.17 -14.76 -8.18
CA ASP A 88 5.37 -15.48 -8.59
C ASP A 88 5.97 -14.81 -9.84
N PRO A 89 7.31 -14.72 -9.96
CA PRO A 89 7.96 -14.22 -11.19
C PRO A 89 7.49 -14.93 -12.46
N ALA A 90 7.15 -16.21 -12.38
CA ALA A 90 6.60 -16.98 -13.49
C ALA A 90 5.26 -16.43 -13.99
N ASP A 91 4.44 -15.85 -13.11
CA ASP A 91 3.17 -15.25 -13.52
C ASP A 91 3.38 -14.08 -14.47
N LYS A 92 4.46 -13.30 -14.27
CA LYS A 92 4.85 -12.22 -15.15
C LYS A 92 5.54 -12.73 -16.42
N ASP A 93 6.53 -13.60 -16.27
CA ASP A 93 7.41 -14.01 -17.37
C ASP A 93 6.76 -15.04 -18.29
N GLU A 94 5.99 -15.97 -17.76
CA GLU A 94 5.36 -17.06 -18.51
C GLU A 94 3.89 -16.80 -18.83
N CYS A 95 3.16 -16.16 -17.94
CA CYS A 95 1.72 -15.91 -18.09
C CYS A 95 1.39 -14.48 -18.55
N GLY A 96 2.39 -13.60 -18.64
CA GLY A 96 2.20 -12.23 -19.14
C GLY A 96 1.45 -11.31 -18.20
N LEU A 97 1.50 -11.55 -16.88
CA LEU A 97 0.86 -10.67 -15.89
C LEU A 97 1.43 -9.24 -16.00
N THR A 98 0.55 -8.26 -16.16
CA THR A 98 0.91 -6.84 -16.20
C THR A 98 0.63 -6.17 -14.86
N GLY A 99 1.24 -4.98 -14.65
CA GLY A 99 0.97 -4.17 -13.46
C GLY A 99 -0.50 -3.77 -13.38
N GLU A 100 -1.11 -3.43 -14.51
CA GLU A 100 -2.53 -3.07 -14.58
C GLU A 100 -3.45 -4.23 -14.20
N GLN A 101 -3.11 -5.44 -14.61
CA GLN A 101 -3.87 -6.63 -14.21
C GLN A 101 -3.72 -6.91 -12.71
N ALA A 102 -2.52 -6.76 -12.17
CA ALA A 102 -2.27 -6.92 -10.74
C ALA A 102 -3.03 -5.86 -9.92
N GLN A 103 -3.03 -4.61 -10.38
CA GLN A 103 -3.80 -3.53 -9.75
C GLN A 103 -5.29 -3.83 -9.75
N ALA A 104 -5.83 -4.31 -10.87
CA ALA A 104 -7.24 -4.69 -10.97
C ALA A 104 -7.60 -5.81 -10.00
N ILE A 105 -6.71 -6.78 -9.80
CA ILE A 105 -6.90 -7.85 -8.82
C ILE A 105 -6.94 -7.28 -7.40
N GLY A 106 -6.04 -6.37 -7.06
CA GLY A 106 -6.03 -5.70 -5.76
C GLY A 106 -7.29 -4.90 -5.52
N MET A 107 -7.74 -4.13 -6.50
CA MET A 107 -8.98 -3.34 -6.43
C MET A 107 -10.20 -4.26 -6.21
N GLU A 108 -10.29 -5.34 -6.95
CA GLU A 108 -11.37 -6.32 -6.82
C GLU A 108 -11.36 -6.99 -5.44
N TYR A 109 -10.18 -7.33 -4.94
CA TYR A 109 -10.02 -7.93 -3.62
C TYR A 109 -10.59 -7.01 -2.52
N VAL A 110 -10.26 -5.72 -2.55
CA VAL A 110 -10.74 -4.76 -1.57
C VAL A 110 -12.25 -4.55 -1.69
N LYS A 111 -12.76 -4.38 -2.90
CA LYS A 111 -14.20 -4.15 -3.13
C LYS A 111 -15.04 -5.33 -2.68
N THR A 112 -14.54 -6.55 -2.86
CA THR A 112 -15.24 -7.77 -2.50
C THR A 112 -15.20 -8.05 -1.01
N ASN A 113 -14.05 -7.86 -0.37
CA ASN A 113 -13.83 -8.26 1.02
C ASN A 113 -14.05 -7.14 2.04
N PHE A 114 -13.89 -5.88 1.62
CA PHE A 114 -13.98 -4.72 2.51
C PHE A 114 -14.86 -3.61 1.94
N PRO A 115 -16.14 -3.92 1.60
CA PRO A 115 -17.03 -2.91 1.04
C PRO A 115 -17.26 -1.76 2.04
N GLY A 116 -17.25 -0.54 1.55
CA GLY A 116 -17.48 0.65 2.36
C GLY A 116 -16.28 1.15 3.17
N HIS A 117 -15.15 0.45 3.15
CA HIS A 117 -13.92 0.90 3.81
C HIS A 117 -13.11 1.83 2.93
N GLN A 118 -12.34 2.72 3.56
CA GLN A 118 -11.31 3.50 2.89
C GLN A 118 -10.07 2.64 2.70
N ALA A 119 -9.50 2.65 1.50
CA ALA A 119 -8.32 1.85 1.20
C ALA A 119 -7.43 2.53 0.16
N LEU A 120 -6.14 2.26 0.26
CA LEU A 120 -5.16 2.53 -0.77
C LEU A 120 -4.77 1.21 -1.43
N VAL A 121 -4.76 1.17 -2.75
CA VAL A 121 -4.31 0.01 -3.51
C VAL A 121 -3.14 0.45 -4.38
N CYS A 122 -1.99 -0.15 -4.14
CA CYS A 122 -0.75 0.22 -4.82
C CYS A 122 -0.04 -1.01 -5.36
N THR A 123 0.27 -1.00 -6.64
CA THR A 123 1.05 -2.06 -7.29
C THR A 123 2.47 -1.59 -7.51
N HIS A 124 3.44 -2.37 -7.03
CA HIS A 124 4.86 -2.21 -7.29
C HIS A 124 5.31 -3.28 -8.29
N MET A 125 5.95 -2.86 -9.37
CA MET A 125 6.31 -3.77 -10.47
C MET A 125 7.70 -4.38 -10.34
N ASP A 126 8.55 -3.81 -9.49
CA ASP A 126 9.94 -4.22 -9.31
C ASP A 126 10.17 -5.12 -8.08
N GLY A 127 9.16 -5.32 -7.26
CA GLY A 127 9.24 -6.12 -6.05
C GLY A 127 10.12 -5.51 -4.95
N HIS A 128 10.27 -6.26 -3.86
CA HIS A 128 11.23 -5.91 -2.81
C HIS A 128 12.65 -6.28 -3.26
N ASN A 129 13.61 -5.39 -3.01
CA ASN A 129 15.03 -5.63 -3.29
C ASN A 129 15.34 -5.94 -4.76
N GLY A 130 14.55 -5.42 -5.69
CA GLY A 130 14.77 -5.65 -7.11
C GLY A 130 14.54 -7.11 -7.54
N SER A 131 13.73 -7.87 -6.81
CA SER A 131 13.42 -9.26 -7.13
C SER A 131 12.64 -9.43 -8.44
N GLY A 132 12.09 -8.33 -8.97
CA GLY A 132 11.32 -8.36 -10.20
C GLY A 132 9.91 -8.92 -10.06
N ASN A 133 9.48 -9.21 -8.83
CA ASN A 133 8.13 -9.70 -8.57
C ASN A 133 7.14 -8.55 -8.58
N ILE A 134 5.98 -8.76 -9.20
CA ILE A 134 4.86 -7.82 -9.06
C ILE A 134 4.17 -8.10 -7.73
N HIS A 135 3.87 -7.04 -6.97
CA HIS A 135 3.06 -7.16 -5.75
C HIS A 135 2.13 -5.96 -5.58
N VAL A 136 1.01 -6.20 -4.94
CA VAL A 136 -0.03 -5.21 -4.65
C VAL A 136 -0.18 -5.06 -3.15
#